data_16e8b139b386b6240fbdaa41099f921a
#
_entry.id   16e8b139b386b6240fbdaa41099f921a
#
_cell.length_a   1.000
_cell.length_b   1.000
_cell.length_c   1.000
_cell.angle_alpha   90.00
_cell.angle_beta   90.00
_cell.angle_gamma   90.00
#
_symmetry.space_group_name_H-M   'P 1'
#
loop_
_entity.id
_entity.type
_entity.pdbx_description
1 polymer ?
#
loop_
_entity_poly.entity_id
_entity_poly.type
_entity_poly.pdbx_seq_one_letter_code
_entity_poly.pdbx_strand_id
1 'polypeptide(L)'
;MTLYIILFFIALCTGMALSVYTFGTGGKRKHIFQNIYFSVEDTDGVGVLYTKTGEYSAVLKIENPVQKYSADIDSYYDFTHLFSALAQTLGEGYALHKQDIFVRKQFANEPEHNQEFLSASYFRYFNGRPYTDSLCYLTITQEAKKSRLFSYDSKKWRDFLVKIYKVRDLLRDSGVQVKFLNKAEASEYVDRYFAMNFKDRTVSMTNVKADDETVSMGDKRCKVYSLVDVDCA
;
A
#
# COMPACT_ATOMS: atom_id res chain seq x y z
N MET A 1 6.42 -42.70 45.05
CA MET A 1 5.73 -41.45 44.73
C MET A 1 6.70 -40.36 44.29
N THR A 2 7.73 -40.06 45.00
CA THR A 2 8.77 -39.03 44.66
C THR A 2 9.48 -39.26 43.34
N LEU A 3 9.78 -40.51 42.97
CA LEU A 3 10.44 -40.85 41.72
C LEU A 3 9.60 -40.45 40.47
N TYR A 4 8.30 -40.66 40.51
CA TYR A 4 7.36 -40.32 39.41
C TYR A 4 7.21 -38.81 39.23
N ILE A 5 7.27 -38.04 40.31
CA ILE A 5 7.24 -36.57 40.27
C ILE A 5 8.49 -36.04 39.64
N ILE A 6 9.66 -36.57 39.95
CA ILE A 6 10.95 -36.19 39.36
C ILE A 6 10.96 -36.51 37.85
N LEU A 7 10.50 -37.70 37.44
CA LEU A 7 10.41 -38.07 36.02
C LEU A 7 9.44 -37.17 35.24
N PHE A 8 8.32 -36.80 35.86
CA PHE A 8 7.38 -35.88 35.26
C PHE A 8 7.98 -34.51 35.01
N PHE A 9 8.73 -33.96 36.01
CA PHE A 9 9.41 -32.66 35.85
C PHE A 9 10.53 -32.71 34.81
N ILE A 10 11.27 -33.80 34.72
CA ILE A 10 12.29 -33.98 33.67
C ILE A 10 11.63 -34.04 32.27
N ALA A 11 10.55 -34.76 32.15
CA ALA A 11 9.81 -34.83 30.86
C ALA A 11 9.21 -33.49 30.47
N LEU A 12 8.72 -32.71 31.43
CA LEU A 12 8.17 -31.36 31.19
C LEU A 12 9.27 -30.38 30.77
N CYS A 13 10.44 -30.40 31.45
CA CYS A 13 11.57 -29.54 31.10
C CYS A 13 12.17 -29.91 29.73
N THR A 14 12.30 -31.20 29.42
CA THR A 14 12.79 -31.62 28.11
C THR A 14 11.78 -31.30 26.99
N GLY A 15 10.48 -31.41 27.24
CA GLY A 15 9.44 -30.99 26.30
C GLY A 15 9.46 -29.48 26.03
N MET A 16 9.63 -28.65 27.08
CA MET A 16 9.79 -27.21 26.92
C MET A 16 11.09 -26.86 26.18
N ALA A 17 12.21 -27.49 26.49
CA ALA A 17 13.49 -27.25 25.81
C ALA A 17 13.42 -27.63 24.32
N LEU A 18 12.80 -28.76 24.00
CA LEU A 18 12.55 -29.17 22.62
C LEU A 18 11.60 -28.21 21.88
N SER A 19 10.56 -27.76 22.55
CA SER A 19 9.63 -26.77 22.00
C SER A 19 10.34 -25.45 21.68
N VAL A 20 11.14 -24.91 22.60
CA VAL A 20 11.94 -23.70 22.39
C VAL A 20 12.97 -23.92 21.27
N TYR A 21 13.59 -25.09 21.21
CA TYR A 21 14.55 -25.42 20.16
C TYR A 21 13.89 -25.54 18.78
N THR A 22 12.78 -26.23 18.65
CA THR A 22 12.08 -26.44 17.38
C THR A 22 11.36 -25.17 16.89
N PHE A 23 10.76 -24.40 17.79
CA PHE A 23 10.12 -23.11 17.43
C PHE A 23 11.08 -21.92 17.43
N GLY A 24 12.21 -22.01 18.14
CA GLY A 24 13.22 -20.94 18.20
C GLY A 24 14.28 -21.00 17.11
N THR A 25 14.59 -22.21 16.56
CA THR A 25 15.63 -22.39 15.53
C THR A 25 15.06 -22.57 14.12
N GLY A 26 13.74 -22.72 13.97
CA GLY A 26 13.09 -22.51 12.68
C GLY A 26 13.51 -21.13 12.21
N GLY A 27 14.46 -21.08 11.28
CA GLY A 27 15.06 -19.83 10.86
C GLY A 27 13.99 -18.78 10.70
N LYS A 28 14.10 -17.71 11.46
CA LYS A 28 13.17 -16.60 11.47
C LYS A 28 13.13 -16.05 10.03
N ARG A 29 12.36 -16.69 9.17
CA ARG A 29 11.83 -16.00 8.01
C ARG A 29 10.97 -14.89 8.61
N LYS A 30 11.60 -13.76 8.87
CA LYS A 30 10.88 -12.56 9.19
C LYS A 30 10.05 -12.27 7.94
N HIS A 31 8.82 -12.72 7.96
CA HIS A 31 7.80 -12.20 7.05
C HIS A 31 7.57 -10.75 7.47
N ILE A 32 8.49 -9.89 7.06
CA ILE A 32 8.51 -8.47 7.40
C ILE A 32 7.14 -7.86 7.10
N PHE A 33 6.50 -8.32 6.02
CA PHE A 33 5.22 -7.80 5.55
C PHE A 33 3.99 -8.37 6.27
N GLN A 34 4.04 -9.60 6.76
CA GLN A 34 2.94 -10.16 7.57
C GLN A 34 2.78 -9.47 8.94
N ASN A 35 3.74 -8.65 9.33
CA ASN A 35 3.63 -7.85 10.54
C ASN A 35 3.00 -6.48 10.29
N ILE A 36 2.92 -6.02 9.03
CA ILE A 36 2.42 -4.70 8.67
C ILE A 36 0.93 -4.74 8.44
N TYR A 37 0.41 -5.68 7.65
CA TYR A 37 -1.03 -5.84 7.50
C TYR A 37 -1.45 -7.31 7.70
N PHE A 38 -2.66 -7.50 8.15
CA PHE A 38 -3.20 -8.81 8.50
C PHE A 38 -4.08 -9.39 7.40
N SER A 39 -4.96 -8.58 6.84
CA SER A 39 -5.97 -9.04 5.91
C SER A 39 -6.48 -7.89 5.05
N VAL A 40 -7.10 -8.23 3.93
CA VAL A 40 -7.90 -7.33 3.10
C VAL A 40 -9.32 -7.86 3.09
N GLU A 41 -10.29 -7.03 3.46
CA GLU A 41 -11.71 -7.39 3.39
C GLU A 41 -12.44 -6.50 2.38
N ASP A 42 -13.47 -7.08 1.77
CA ASP A 42 -14.35 -6.33 0.89
C ASP A 42 -15.56 -5.84 1.69
N THR A 43 -15.77 -4.53 1.66
CA THR A 43 -16.95 -3.92 2.26
C THR A 43 -17.56 -2.98 1.23
N ASP A 44 -18.71 -3.33 0.69
CA ASP A 44 -19.42 -2.57 -0.33
C ASP A 44 -18.55 -2.21 -1.56
N GLY A 45 -17.68 -3.14 -1.98
CA GLY A 45 -16.76 -2.97 -3.09
C GLY A 45 -15.50 -2.16 -2.75
N VAL A 46 -15.25 -1.89 -1.47
CA VAL A 46 -14.03 -1.24 -0.97
C VAL A 46 -13.14 -2.28 -0.32
N GLY A 47 -11.92 -2.44 -0.83
CA GLY A 47 -10.89 -3.26 -0.23
C GLY A 47 -10.26 -2.54 0.96
N VAL A 48 -10.59 -2.97 2.19
CA VAL A 48 -10.03 -2.39 3.40
C VAL A 48 -8.91 -3.27 3.92
N LEU A 49 -7.76 -2.65 4.14
CA LEU A 49 -6.56 -3.26 4.70
C LEU A 49 -6.62 -3.15 6.22
N TYR A 50 -6.35 -4.28 6.88
CA TYR A 50 -6.26 -4.35 8.33
C TYR A 50 -4.82 -4.59 8.76
N THR A 51 -4.36 -3.86 9.76
CA THR A 51 -3.07 -4.15 10.41
C THR A 51 -3.27 -4.99 11.68
N LYS A 52 -2.20 -5.64 12.13
CA LYS A 52 -2.21 -6.38 13.40
C LYS A 52 -2.39 -5.46 14.62
N THR A 53 -2.12 -4.18 14.45
CA THR A 53 -2.29 -3.14 15.47
C THR A 53 -3.71 -2.60 15.54
N GLY A 54 -4.58 -2.99 14.59
CA GLY A 54 -5.98 -2.58 14.57
C GLY A 54 -6.24 -1.30 13.80
N GLU A 55 -5.35 -0.93 12.90
CA GLU A 55 -5.52 0.17 11.97
C GLU A 55 -6.34 -0.29 10.77
N TYR A 56 -7.14 0.62 10.23
CA TYR A 56 -7.88 0.42 9.00
C TYR A 56 -7.32 1.34 7.92
N SER A 57 -7.10 0.80 6.73
CA SER A 57 -6.64 1.58 5.59
C SER A 57 -7.47 1.27 4.36
N ALA A 58 -7.85 2.32 3.62
CA ALA A 58 -8.48 2.20 2.31
C ALA A 58 -7.63 2.93 1.28
N VAL A 59 -7.51 2.34 0.10
CA VAL A 59 -6.72 2.90 -1.00
C VAL A 59 -7.66 3.34 -2.11
N LEU A 60 -7.49 4.58 -2.56
CA LEU A 60 -8.16 5.14 -3.69
C LEU A 60 -7.15 5.35 -4.81
N LYS A 61 -7.50 4.92 -6.02
CA LYS A 61 -6.79 5.35 -7.23
C LYS A 61 -7.42 6.64 -7.70
N ILE A 62 -6.59 7.67 -7.86
CA ILE A 62 -7.05 8.98 -8.32
C ILE A 62 -6.36 9.35 -9.64
N GLU A 63 -7.03 10.12 -10.47
CA GLU A 63 -6.39 10.79 -11.58
C GLU A 63 -5.36 11.79 -11.02
N ASN A 64 -4.18 11.87 -11.65
CA ASN A 64 -3.16 12.79 -11.14
C ASN A 64 -3.63 14.24 -11.29
N PRO A 65 -3.95 14.91 -10.18
CA PRO A 65 -4.52 16.25 -10.25
C PRO A 65 -3.54 17.31 -10.76
N VAL A 66 -2.24 17.04 -10.71
CA VAL A 66 -1.22 17.94 -11.25
C VAL A 66 -1.44 18.20 -12.74
N GLN A 67 -1.87 17.19 -13.50
CA GLN A 67 -2.16 17.37 -14.94
C GLN A 67 -3.30 18.35 -15.18
N LYS A 68 -4.27 18.42 -14.27
CA LYS A 68 -5.43 19.30 -14.37
C LYS A 68 -5.16 20.71 -13.89
N TYR A 69 -4.36 20.86 -12.84
CA TYR A 69 -4.17 22.11 -12.11
C TYR A 69 -2.82 22.81 -12.40
N SER A 70 -1.94 22.23 -13.21
CA SER A 70 -0.61 22.78 -13.45
C SER A 70 -0.56 23.98 -14.40
N ALA A 71 -1.65 24.24 -15.13
CA ALA A 71 -1.67 25.27 -16.18
C ALA A 71 -1.97 26.68 -15.63
N ASP A 72 -2.48 26.79 -14.40
CA ASP A 72 -2.94 28.05 -13.82
C ASP A 72 -2.65 28.10 -12.32
N ILE A 73 -2.17 29.24 -11.84
CA ILE A 73 -1.82 29.44 -10.43
C ILE A 73 -3.06 29.36 -9.53
N ASP A 74 -4.18 29.89 -9.95
CA ASP A 74 -5.42 29.88 -9.17
C ASP A 74 -5.94 28.44 -9.02
N SER A 75 -5.90 27.66 -10.08
CA SER A 75 -6.23 26.23 -10.04
C SER A 75 -5.29 25.45 -9.12
N TYR A 76 -4.02 25.84 -8.99
CA TYR A 76 -3.11 25.21 -8.05
C TYR A 76 -3.48 25.52 -6.58
N TYR A 77 -3.92 26.74 -6.29
CA TYR A 77 -4.45 27.09 -4.97
C TYR A 77 -5.72 26.29 -4.64
N ASP A 78 -6.64 26.13 -5.57
CA ASP A 78 -7.84 25.30 -5.39
C ASP A 78 -7.47 23.86 -5.04
N PHE A 79 -6.45 23.31 -5.69
CA PHE A 79 -5.93 21.99 -5.37
C PHE A 79 -5.36 21.91 -3.94
N THR A 80 -4.62 22.94 -3.50
CA THR A 80 -4.11 23.00 -2.13
C THR A 80 -5.27 23.10 -1.11
N HIS A 81 -6.29 23.89 -1.41
CA HIS A 81 -7.49 23.99 -0.59
C HIS A 81 -8.25 22.66 -0.51
N LEU A 82 -8.31 21.91 -1.60
CA LEU A 82 -8.92 20.57 -1.61
C LEU A 82 -8.20 19.64 -0.60
N PHE A 83 -6.87 19.58 -0.60
CA PHE A 83 -6.15 18.75 0.37
C PHE A 83 -6.36 19.21 1.82
N SER A 84 -6.42 20.49 2.05
CA SER A 84 -6.77 21.04 3.36
C SER A 84 -8.17 20.62 3.81
N ALA A 85 -9.16 20.66 2.91
CA ALA A 85 -10.51 20.20 3.18
C ALA A 85 -10.59 18.67 3.45
N LEU A 86 -9.81 17.88 2.72
CA LEU A 86 -9.68 16.43 2.98
C LEU A 86 -9.12 16.18 4.38
N ALA A 87 -8.04 16.86 4.76
CA ALA A 87 -7.44 16.73 6.08
C ALA A 87 -8.39 17.15 7.20
N GLN A 88 -9.13 18.26 7.02
CA GLN A 88 -10.16 18.71 7.98
C GLN A 88 -11.31 17.70 8.10
N THR A 89 -11.75 17.11 7.00
CA THR A 89 -12.82 16.10 6.99
C THR A 89 -12.42 14.84 7.74
N LEU A 90 -11.18 14.41 7.59
CA LEU A 90 -10.62 13.25 8.28
C LEU A 90 -10.46 13.56 9.78
N GLY A 91 -9.88 14.69 10.10
CA GLY A 91 -9.62 15.11 11.47
C GLY A 91 -8.54 14.29 12.16
N GLU A 92 -8.49 14.40 13.49
CA GLU A 92 -7.49 13.74 14.32
C GLU A 92 -7.64 12.21 14.32
N GLY A 93 -6.51 11.52 14.39
CA GLY A 93 -6.44 10.05 14.38
C GLY A 93 -6.54 9.43 12.98
N TYR A 94 -6.39 10.23 11.94
CA TYR A 94 -6.31 9.78 10.55
C TYR A 94 -5.01 10.24 9.89
N ALA A 95 -4.41 9.37 9.09
CA ALA A 95 -3.32 9.70 8.21
C ALA A 95 -3.80 9.68 6.75
N LEU A 96 -3.42 10.70 6.00
CA LEU A 96 -3.66 10.80 4.56
C LEU A 96 -2.32 10.73 3.85
N HIS A 97 -2.13 9.71 3.03
CA HIS A 97 -0.91 9.48 2.28
C HIS A 97 -1.18 9.53 0.78
N LYS A 98 -0.64 10.54 0.09
CA LYS A 98 -0.63 10.62 -1.37
C LYS A 98 0.64 9.98 -1.90
N GLN A 99 0.50 9.12 -2.90
CA GLN A 99 1.61 8.44 -3.54
C GLN A 99 1.53 8.58 -5.05
N ASP A 100 2.57 9.18 -5.62
CA ASP A 100 2.76 9.27 -7.07
C ASP A 100 3.81 8.25 -7.50
N ILE A 101 3.46 7.41 -8.47
CA ILE A 101 4.30 6.34 -8.98
C ILE A 101 4.55 6.60 -10.46
N PHE A 102 5.81 6.77 -10.82
CA PHE A 102 6.22 7.01 -12.20
C PHE A 102 6.78 5.73 -12.81
N VAL A 103 6.13 5.23 -13.85
CA VAL A 103 6.50 3.99 -14.51
C VAL A 103 6.91 4.27 -15.94
N ARG A 104 8.14 3.92 -16.29
CA ARG A 104 8.61 4.00 -17.68
C ARG A 104 8.03 2.84 -18.49
N LYS A 105 7.23 3.18 -19.48
CA LYS A 105 6.58 2.24 -20.41
C LYS A 105 7.03 2.52 -21.84
N GLN A 106 6.73 1.60 -22.73
CA GLN A 106 6.83 1.82 -24.16
C GLN A 106 5.43 1.90 -24.74
N PHE A 107 5.21 2.87 -25.61
CA PHE A 107 3.95 2.99 -26.31
C PHE A 107 3.83 1.83 -27.29
N ALA A 108 2.86 0.96 -27.06
CA ALA A 108 2.58 -0.20 -27.89
C ALA A 108 1.08 -0.20 -28.16
N ASN A 109 0.69 0.40 -29.25
CA ASN A 109 -0.69 0.33 -29.74
C ASN A 109 -0.65 -0.04 -31.22
N GLU A 110 -1.30 -1.14 -31.56
CA GLU A 110 -1.52 -1.49 -32.95
C GLU A 110 -2.71 -0.66 -33.47
N PRO A 111 -2.55 0.04 -34.60
CA PRO A 111 -3.66 0.78 -35.19
C PRO A 111 -4.76 -0.20 -35.59
N GLU A 112 -5.99 0.05 -35.17
CA GLU A 112 -7.15 -0.68 -35.65
C GLU A 112 -7.30 -0.50 -37.16
N HIS A 113 -7.78 -1.54 -37.87
CA HIS A 113 -7.84 -1.60 -39.35
C HIS A 113 -8.66 -0.49 -40.03
N ASN A 114 -9.47 0.25 -39.26
CA ASN A 114 -10.36 1.31 -39.76
C ASN A 114 -10.07 2.70 -39.20
N GLN A 115 -8.85 2.97 -38.73
CA GLN A 115 -8.53 4.29 -38.20
C GLN A 115 -8.32 5.34 -39.31
N GLU A 116 -8.73 6.57 -39.02
CA GLU A 116 -8.44 7.73 -39.85
C GLU A 116 -6.92 7.91 -40.05
N PHE A 117 -6.53 8.40 -41.21
CA PHE A 117 -5.12 8.58 -41.61
C PHE A 117 -4.26 9.28 -40.57
N LEU A 118 -4.79 10.34 -39.92
CA LEU A 118 -4.08 11.10 -38.91
C LEU A 118 -3.82 10.23 -37.63
N SER A 119 -4.83 9.50 -37.19
CA SER A 119 -4.74 8.58 -36.06
C SER A 119 -3.74 7.46 -36.33
N ALA A 120 -3.78 6.84 -37.48
CA ALA A 120 -2.85 5.80 -37.89
C ALA A 120 -1.41 6.34 -37.98
N SER A 121 -1.21 7.55 -38.45
CA SER A 121 0.10 8.20 -38.53
C SER A 121 0.64 8.52 -37.15
N TYR A 122 -0.21 9.00 -36.20
CA TYR A 122 0.13 9.24 -34.83
C TYR A 122 0.60 7.95 -34.12
N PHE A 123 -0.19 6.88 -34.21
CA PHE A 123 0.19 5.60 -33.60
C PHE A 123 1.49 5.04 -34.15
N ARG A 124 1.71 5.14 -35.48
CA ARG A 124 2.95 4.71 -36.13
C ARG A 124 4.15 5.52 -35.65
N TYR A 125 3.98 6.83 -35.45
CA TYR A 125 5.04 7.70 -34.98
C TYR A 125 5.44 7.42 -33.52
N PHE A 126 4.48 7.14 -32.63
CA PHE A 126 4.74 6.92 -31.21
C PHE A 126 5.05 5.46 -30.85
N ASN A 127 4.74 4.51 -31.75
CA ASN A 127 4.99 3.09 -31.48
C ASN A 127 6.45 2.81 -31.13
N GLY A 128 6.65 2.07 -30.03
CA GLY A 128 7.98 1.75 -29.50
C GLY A 128 8.69 2.88 -28.75
N ARG A 129 8.13 4.10 -28.72
CA ARG A 129 8.74 5.21 -27.98
C ARG A 129 8.52 5.07 -26.48
N PRO A 130 9.54 5.37 -25.64
CA PRO A 130 9.37 5.37 -24.21
C PRO A 130 8.54 6.58 -23.75
N TYR A 131 7.65 6.34 -22.81
CA TYR A 131 6.92 7.39 -22.08
C TYR A 131 6.88 7.07 -20.59
N THR A 132 6.62 8.08 -19.78
CA THR A 132 6.43 7.92 -18.36
C THR A 132 4.93 7.96 -18.07
N ASP A 133 4.41 6.84 -17.55
CA ASP A 133 3.06 6.76 -17.02
C ASP A 133 3.05 7.15 -15.55
N SER A 134 2.05 7.89 -15.14
CA SER A 134 1.90 8.39 -13.77
C SER A 134 0.66 7.76 -13.13
N LEU A 135 0.88 6.98 -12.09
CA LEU A 135 -0.18 6.39 -11.27
C LEU A 135 -0.24 7.14 -9.95
N CYS A 136 -1.43 7.58 -9.56
CA CYS A 136 -1.61 8.29 -8.29
C CYS A 136 -2.57 7.52 -7.39
N TYR A 137 -2.13 7.31 -6.16
CA TYR A 137 -2.93 6.66 -5.12
C TYR A 137 -3.03 7.56 -3.90
N LEU A 138 -4.17 7.47 -3.24
CA LEU A 138 -4.45 8.14 -1.98
C LEU A 138 -4.85 7.09 -0.95
N THR A 139 -4.05 6.94 0.09
CA THR A 139 -4.32 6.00 1.18
C THR A 139 -4.80 6.76 2.39
N ILE A 140 -5.94 6.35 2.91
CA ILE A 140 -6.53 6.89 4.14
C ILE A 140 -6.38 5.82 5.20
N THR A 141 -5.70 6.13 6.28
CA THR A 141 -5.49 5.23 7.41
C THR A 141 -6.09 5.81 8.67
N GLN A 142 -6.92 5.04 9.35
CA GLN A 142 -7.37 5.35 10.71
C GLN A 142 -6.41 4.70 11.70
N GLU A 143 -5.78 5.51 12.52
CA GLU A 143 -4.84 5.05 13.54
C GLU A 143 -5.55 4.27 14.65
N ALA A 144 -4.92 3.19 15.10
CA ALA A 144 -5.34 2.46 16.26
C ALA A 144 -4.77 3.08 17.54
N LYS A 145 -5.57 3.17 18.59
CA LYS A 145 -5.02 3.41 19.92
C LYS A 145 -4.12 2.21 20.26
N LYS A 146 -2.88 2.47 20.67
CA LYS A 146 -1.93 1.43 21.07
C LYS A 146 -2.56 0.55 22.14
N SER A 147 -3.01 -0.63 21.77
CA SER A 147 -3.53 -1.66 22.66
C SER A 147 -2.78 -2.95 22.39
N ARG A 148 -2.55 -3.73 23.46
CA ARG A 148 -1.90 -5.05 23.33
C ARG A 148 -2.77 -6.08 22.62
N LEU A 149 -4.07 -5.87 22.59
CA LEU A 149 -5.03 -6.78 22.00
C LEU A 149 -5.88 -6.03 20.98
N PHE A 150 -5.97 -6.59 19.79
CA PHE A 150 -6.91 -6.12 18.78
C PHE A 150 -8.33 -6.34 19.30
N SER A 151 -9.10 -5.29 19.38
CA SER A 151 -10.53 -5.36 19.65
C SER A 151 -11.27 -4.70 18.49
N TYR A 152 -12.16 -5.45 17.86
CA TYR A 152 -13.05 -4.93 16.83
C TYR A 152 -14.03 -3.94 17.45
N ASP A 153 -14.01 -2.71 16.96
CA ASP A 153 -14.92 -1.65 17.38
C ASP A 153 -15.82 -1.26 16.19
N SER A 154 -17.08 -1.70 16.25
CA SER A 154 -18.06 -1.47 15.20
C SER A 154 -18.40 0.01 15.00
N LYS A 155 -18.21 0.86 16.01
CA LYS A 155 -18.43 2.30 15.91
C LYS A 155 -17.31 2.95 15.11
N LYS A 156 -16.05 2.61 15.45
CA LYS A 156 -14.87 3.08 14.70
C LYS A 156 -14.91 2.63 13.25
N TRP A 157 -15.32 1.40 13.01
CA TRP A 157 -15.47 0.87 11.68
C TRP A 157 -16.44 1.68 10.83
N ARG A 158 -17.64 1.95 11.36
CA ARG A 158 -18.64 2.77 10.67
C ARG A 158 -18.15 4.21 10.44
N ASP A 159 -17.48 4.78 11.42
CA ASP A 159 -16.91 6.13 11.33
C ASP A 159 -15.86 6.21 10.21
N PHE A 160 -14.99 5.19 10.13
CA PHE A 160 -14.02 5.06 9.06
C PHE A 160 -14.69 5.03 7.70
N LEU A 161 -15.69 4.17 7.50
CA LEU A 161 -16.41 4.08 6.22
C LEU A 161 -17.06 5.41 5.84
N VAL A 162 -17.74 6.06 6.76
CA VAL A 162 -18.37 7.37 6.51
C VAL A 162 -17.33 8.39 6.07
N LYS A 163 -16.17 8.42 6.69
CA LYS A 163 -15.10 9.39 6.36
C LYS A 163 -14.48 9.13 5.00
N ILE A 164 -14.17 7.87 4.66
CA ILE A 164 -13.60 7.56 3.34
C ILE A 164 -14.58 7.88 2.20
N TYR A 165 -15.88 7.65 2.40
CA TYR A 165 -16.88 8.05 1.41
C TYR A 165 -16.99 9.58 1.28
N LYS A 166 -16.93 10.33 2.37
CA LYS A 166 -16.89 11.81 2.30
C LYS A 166 -15.66 12.31 1.54
N VAL A 167 -14.48 11.70 1.76
CA VAL A 167 -13.26 12.04 1.01
C VAL A 167 -13.44 11.76 -0.48
N ARG A 168 -14.01 10.61 -0.84
CA ARG A 168 -14.32 10.31 -2.23
C ARG A 168 -15.24 11.36 -2.87
N ASP A 169 -16.29 11.73 -2.16
CA ASP A 169 -17.29 12.67 -2.68
C ASP A 169 -16.67 14.07 -2.84
N LEU A 170 -15.88 14.55 -1.87
CA LEU A 170 -15.13 15.80 -2.00
C LEU A 170 -14.19 15.82 -3.21
N LEU A 171 -13.48 14.70 -3.47
CA LEU A 171 -12.62 14.58 -4.64
C LEU A 171 -13.44 14.67 -5.94
N ARG A 172 -14.59 13.98 -5.99
CA ARG A 172 -15.49 14.01 -7.16
C ARG A 172 -16.09 15.39 -7.40
N ASP A 173 -16.53 16.04 -6.35
CA ASP A 173 -17.11 17.39 -6.42
C ASP A 173 -16.08 18.40 -6.93
N SER A 174 -14.81 18.21 -6.62
CA SER A 174 -13.70 18.98 -7.17
C SER A 174 -13.28 18.53 -8.59
N GLY A 175 -14.02 17.61 -9.19
CA GLY A 175 -13.79 17.12 -10.55
C GLY A 175 -12.57 16.19 -10.69
N VAL A 176 -12.07 15.61 -9.60
CA VAL A 176 -11.02 14.60 -9.63
C VAL A 176 -11.65 13.23 -9.80
N GLN A 177 -11.23 12.48 -10.82
CA GLN A 177 -11.67 11.10 -10.97
C GLN A 177 -11.07 10.24 -9.88
N VAL A 178 -11.92 9.49 -9.19
CA VAL A 178 -11.51 8.68 -8.05
C VAL A 178 -12.25 7.35 -8.04
N LYS A 179 -11.52 6.29 -7.75
CA LYS A 179 -12.04 4.93 -7.61
C LYS A 179 -11.45 4.28 -6.36
N PHE A 180 -12.28 3.69 -5.49
CA PHE A 180 -11.77 2.77 -4.47
C PHE A 180 -11.20 1.52 -5.12
N LEU A 181 -10.13 1.00 -4.56
CA LEU A 181 -9.65 -0.33 -4.90
C LEU A 181 -10.56 -1.37 -4.21
N ASN A 182 -11.01 -2.37 -4.97
CA ASN A 182 -11.68 -3.52 -4.39
C ASN A 182 -10.67 -4.45 -3.70
N LYS A 183 -11.12 -5.54 -3.09
CA LYS A 183 -10.26 -6.49 -2.35
C LYS A 183 -9.09 -7.02 -3.20
N ALA A 184 -9.35 -7.42 -4.43
CA ALA A 184 -8.32 -7.96 -5.31
C ALA A 184 -7.32 -6.88 -5.73
N GLU A 185 -7.82 -5.71 -6.15
CA GLU A 185 -7.01 -4.55 -6.51
C GLU A 185 -6.17 -4.02 -5.35
N ALA A 186 -6.73 -4.02 -4.13
CA ALA A 186 -6.01 -3.58 -2.93
C ALA A 186 -4.90 -4.57 -2.55
N SER A 187 -5.15 -5.88 -2.66
CA SER A 187 -4.12 -6.90 -2.46
C SER A 187 -3.01 -6.77 -3.50
N GLU A 188 -3.37 -6.61 -4.77
CA GLU A 188 -2.40 -6.39 -5.84
C GLU A 188 -1.58 -5.11 -5.65
N TYR A 189 -2.24 -4.02 -5.20
CA TYR A 189 -1.54 -2.78 -4.88
C TYR A 189 -0.50 -2.98 -3.77
N VAL A 190 -0.84 -3.69 -2.70
CA VAL A 190 0.08 -4.01 -1.60
C VAL A 190 1.27 -4.83 -2.09
N ASP A 191 1.03 -5.87 -2.89
CA ASP A 191 2.09 -6.70 -3.46
C ASP A 191 3.03 -5.87 -4.35
N ARG A 192 2.47 -5.02 -5.21
CA ARG A 192 3.21 -4.11 -6.09
C ARG A 192 4.00 -3.07 -5.31
N TYR A 193 3.40 -2.52 -4.26
CA TYR A 193 4.04 -1.54 -3.39
C TYR A 193 5.28 -2.13 -2.72
N PHE A 194 5.16 -3.29 -2.13
CA PHE A 194 6.27 -3.97 -1.47
C PHE A 194 7.31 -4.51 -2.43
N ALA A 195 6.90 -4.99 -3.58
CA ALA A 195 7.83 -5.39 -4.64
C ALA A 195 8.46 -4.19 -5.37
N MET A 196 8.02 -2.96 -5.10
CA MET A 196 8.40 -1.74 -5.84
C MET A 196 8.30 -1.94 -7.37
N ASN A 197 7.26 -2.64 -7.80
CA ASN A 197 7.07 -3.04 -9.19
C ASN A 197 5.62 -2.80 -9.65
N PHE A 198 5.42 -1.67 -10.33
CA PHE A 198 4.14 -1.32 -10.94
C PHE A 198 4.13 -1.49 -12.47
N LYS A 199 5.20 -2.06 -13.03
CA LYS A 199 5.37 -2.24 -14.47
C LYS A 199 4.87 -3.61 -14.94
N ASP A 200 5.25 -4.68 -14.24
CA ASP A 200 5.00 -6.05 -14.68
C ASP A 200 3.55 -6.47 -14.41
N ARG A 201 3.03 -7.38 -15.23
CA ARG A 201 1.65 -7.86 -15.07
C ARG A 201 1.42 -8.62 -13.78
N THR A 202 2.40 -9.43 -13.38
CA THR A 202 2.33 -10.24 -12.16
C THR A 202 3.52 -9.94 -11.27
N VAL A 203 3.25 -9.79 -9.99
CA VAL A 203 4.27 -9.55 -8.96
C VAL A 203 4.16 -10.66 -7.92
N SER A 204 5.28 -11.32 -7.65
CA SER A 204 5.35 -12.34 -6.62
C SER A 204 6.13 -11.83 -5.42
N MET A 205 5.54 -11.95 -4.24
CA MET A 205 6.16 -11.60 -2.95
C MET A 205 6.97 -12.77 -2.35
N THR A 206 7.02 -13.92 -3.03
CA THR A 206 7.66 -15.13 -2.49
C THR A 206 9.18 -15.04 -2.38
N ASN A 207 9.81 -14.11 -3.09
CA ASN A 207 11.26 -13.98 -3.18
C ASN A 207 11.82 -12.78 -2.39
N VAL A 208 11.20 -12.43 -1.27
CA VAL A 208 11.76 -11.41 -0.38
C VAL A 208 12.88 -12.03 0.47
N LYS A 209 14.08 -11.51 0.31
CA LYS A 209 15.24 -11.88 1.13
C LYS A 209 15.78 -10.62 1.79
N ALA A 210 16.02 -10.70 3.09
CA ALA A 210 16.67 -9.63 3.84
C ALA A 210 17.98 -10.16 4.40
N ASP A 211 19.05 -9.47 4.12
CA ASP A 211 20.36 -9.63 4.75
C ASP A 211 20.70 -8.38 5.58
N ASP A 212 21.92 -8.34 6.16
CA ASP A 212 22.30 -7.25 7.06
C ASP A 212 22.45 -5.89 6.35
N GLU A 213 22.62 -5.88 5.02
CA GLU A 213 22.86 -4.65 4.26
C GLU A 213 21.75 -4.34 3.25
N THR A 214 21.01 -5.35 2.77
CA THR A 214 20.07 -5.17 1.67
C THR A 214 18.80 -5.98 1.86
N VAL A 215 17.72 -5.46 1.28
CA VAL A 215 16.48 -6.20 1.08
C VAL A 215 16.32 -6.48 -0.41
N SER A 216 16.24 -7.74 -0.78
CA SER A 216 15.99 -8.16 -2.16
C SER A 216 14.52 -8.57 -2.31
N MET A 217 13.87 -8.04 -3.33
CA MET A 217 12.49 -8.35 -3.69
C MET A 217 12.43 -8.74 -5.18
N GLY A 218 12.28 -10.02 -5.43
CA GLY A 218 12.39 -10.56 -6.78
C GLY A 218 13.79 -10.31 -7.35
N ASP A 219 13.87 -9.58 -8.45
CA ASP A 219 15.10 -9.17 -9.15
C ASP A 219 15.69 -7.83 -8.66
N LYS A 220 15.06 -7.18 -7.71
CA LYS A 220 15.45 -5.86 -7.22
C LYS A 220 16.16 -5.94 -5.88
N ARG A 221 17.19 -5.11 -5.72
CA ARG A 221 17.85 -4.85 -4.44
C ARG A 221 17.50 -3.44 -3.96
N CYS A 222 17.04 -3.34 -2.73
CA CYS A 222 16.71 -2.09 -2.07
C CYS A 222 17.77 -1.77 -1.01
N LYS A 223 18.32 -0.57 -1.07
CA LYS A 223 19.12 0.03 0.01
C LYS A 223 18.41 1.29 0.45
N VAL A 224 18.26 1.45 1.76
CA VAL A 224 17.66 2.63 2.35
C VAL A 224 18.77 3.46 2.97
N TYR A 225 18.85 4.73 2.56
CA TYR A 225 19.74 5.72 3.14
C TYR A 225 18.91 6.72 3.90
N SER A 226 19.22 6.95 5.17
CA SER A 226 18.61 8.02 5.96
C SER A 226 19.65 9.10 6.24
N LEU A 227 19.27 10.35 6.04
CA LEU A 227 20.04 11.48 6.49
C LEU A 227 19.74 11.68 7.99
N VAL A 228 20.73 11.45 8.83
CA VAL A 228 20.56 11.48 10.29
C VAL A 228 20.85 12.87 10.85
N ASP A 229 21.69 13.65 10.15
CA ASP A 229 22.10 14.98 10.58
C ASP A 229 22.22 15.89 9.37
N VAL A 230 21.44 16.98 9.35
CA VAL A 230 21.43 17.97 8.26
C VAL A 230 22.44 19.09 8.53
N ASP A 231 22.88 19.26 9.78
CA ASP A 231 23.77 20.35 10.20
C ASP A 231 25.25 20.04 9.91
N CYS A 232 25.57 18.86 9.40
CA CYS A 232 26.93 18.44 9.04
C CYS A 232 27.22 18.47 7.52
N ALA A 233 26.37 19.14 6.72
CA ALA A 233 26.54 19.27 5.27
C ALA A 233 27.07 20.63 4.88
#